data_4a9c5425e026dae1dc634de08b173416
#
_entry.id   4a9c5425e026dae1dc634de08b173416
#
_cell.length_a   1.000
_cell.length_b   1.000
_cell.length_c   1.000
_cell.angle_alpha   90.00
_cell.angle_beta   90.00
_cell.angle_gamma   90.00
#
_symmetry.space_group_name_H-M   'P 1'
#
loop_
_entity.id
_entity.type
_entity.pdbx_description
1 polymer ?
#
loop_
_entity_poly.entity_id
_entity_poly.type
_entity_poly.pdbx_seq_one_letter_code
_entity_poly.pdbx_strand_id
1 'polypeptide(L)'
;MSKIQAFTALGARLKEYFSLGEKAPIYPRMEAALERASLHNAWFDRDNCLFALQHWAECLTQEQLQRWLSAYSFEGKTPKRVALILAGNIPMVGFHDLLCVILSGNKAVVKLSSHDTVLLPFIVQELTEIAPEIGEFISFTQERLTDFEAVIATGSNNTARYFEYYFAGKPHIIRRNRNSVAILTGKETPKELYRLGEDIFRYFGLGCRSVSKLFVPRDYDFAPFFEAIYPYHTLLDHQKYINNYDYNKAVYLMSLCPLLENGFLLLKEDEKYASPIATLFYERYDDLTILSQRLEKERELLQCVVGSKEIPEAIPFGQTQVPSLTDYADGVDT
;
A
#
# COMPACT_ATOMS: atom_id res chain seq x y z
N MET A 1 -23.94 18.87 -2.49
CA MET A 1 -23.63 17.92 -1.39
C MET A 1 -22.27 18.27 -0.81
N SER A 2 -22.02 18.15 0.52
CA SER A 2 -20.67 18.39 1.04
C SER A 2 -19.70 17.28 0.55
N LYS A 3 -18.39 17.60 0.47
CA LYS A 3 -17.38 16.61 0.04
C LYS A 3 -17.37 15.38 0.97
N ILE A 4 -17.50 15.59 2.29
CA ILE A 4 -17.61 14.48 3.25
C ILE A 4 -18.82 13.60 2.94
N GLN A 5 -19.99 14.19 2.71
CA GLN A 5 -21.19 13.44 2.35
C GLN A 5 -21.02 12.62 1.07
N ALA A 6 -20.34 13.17 0.06
CA ALA A 6 -20.10 12.48 -1.20
C ALA A 6 -19.18 11.27 -1.03
N PHE A 7 -18.07 11.42 -0.30
CA PHE A 7 -17.19 10.27 0.00
C PHE A 7 -17.85 9.26 0.93
N THR A 8 -18.69 9.68 1.87
CA THR A 8 -19.50 8.76 2.68
C THR A 8 -20.48 7.97 1.82
N ALA A 9 -21.14 8.63 0.86
CA ALA A 9 -22.04 7.93 -0.07
C ALA A 9 -21.30 6.97 -1.01
N LEU A 10 -20.07 7.30 -1.43
CA LEU A 10 -19.20 6.37 -2.16
C LEU A 10 -18.88 5.14 -1.29
N GLY A 11 -18.48 5.34 -0.02
CA GLY A 11 -18.25 4.25 0.92
C GLY A 11 -19.46 3.35 1.11
N ALA A 12 -20.66 3.94 1.24
CA ALA A 12 -21.91 3.19 1.32
C ALA A 12 -22.18 2.37 0.04
N ARG A 13 -21.98 2.95 -1.15
CA ARG A 13 -22.14 2.26 -2.44
C ARG A 13 -21.15 1.08 -2.58
N LEU A 14 -19.91 1.23 -2.12
CA LEU A 14 -18.96 0.13 -2.10
C LEU A 14 -19.39 -0.96 -1.10
N LYS A 15 -19.89 -0.60 0.09
CA LYS A 15 -20.43 -1.57 1.07
C LYS A 15 -21.62 -2.35 0.53
N GLU A 16 -22.50 -1.70 -0.25
CA GLU A 16 -23.60 -2.39 -0.92
C GLU A 16 -23.11 -3.47 -1.87
N TYR A 17 -22.04 -3.22 -2.63
CA TYR A 17 -21.44 -4.24 -3.49
C TYR A 17 -21.04 -5.49 -2.69
N PHE A 18 -20.35 -5.31 -1.55
CA PHE A 18 -19.91 -6.44 -0.72
C PHE A 18 -21.05 -7.16 0.01
N SER A 19 -22.12 -6.45 0.37
CA SER A 19 -23.22 -7.01 1.15
C SER A 19 -24.34 -7.62 0.28
N LEU A 20 -24.63 -7.02 -0.87
CA LEU A 20 -25.74 -7.41 -1.76
C LEU A 20 -25.29 -8.23 -2.96
N GLY A 21 -23.97 -8.24 -3.28
CA GLY A 21 -23.43 -8.94 -4.45
C GLY A 21 -24.13 -8.52 -5.74
N GLU A 22 -24.58 -9.46 -6.53
CA GLU A 22 -25.26 -9.22 -7.84
C GLU A 22 -26.48 -8.29 -7.77
N LYS A 23 -27.07 -8.12 -6.58
CA LYS A 23 -28.22 -7.22 -6.37
C LYS A 23 -27.81 -5.75 -6.21
N ALA A 24 -26.52 -5.47 -6.00
CA ALA A 24 -26.04 -4.10 -5.87
C ALA A 24 -26.07 -3.39 -7.24
N PRO A 25 -26.62 -2.15 -7.34
CA PRO A 25 -26.67 -1.42 -8.62
C PRO A 25 -25.30 -1.19 -9.27
N ILE A 26 -24.24 -1.10 -8.49
CA ILE A 26 -22.85 -0.94 -8.97
C ILE A 26 -22.25 -2.25 -9.50
N TYR A 27 -22.84 -3.41 -9.17
CA TYR A 27 -22.21 -4.72 -9.40
C TYR A 27 -21.74 -4.94 -10.85
N PRO A 28 -22.54 -4.76 -11.92
CA PRO A 28 -22.07 -5.03 -13.27
C PRO A 28 -20.89 -4.15 -13.69
N ARG A 29 -20.87 -2.90 -13.24
CA ARG A 29 -19.81 -1.96 -13.57
C ARG A 29 -18.53 -2.24 -12.76
N MET A 30 -18.68 -2.65 -11.51
CA MET A 30 -17.57 -3.07 -10.65
C MET A 30 -16.89 -4.31 -11.22
N GLU A 31 -17.66 -5.34 -11.59
CA GLU A 31 -17.13 -6.56 -12.21
C GLU A 31 -16.35 -6.25 -13.49
N ALA A 32 -16.92 -5.43 -14.37
CA ALA A 32 -16.23 -5.00 -15.58
C ALA A 32 -14.96 -4.18 -15.31
N ALA A 33 -14.93 -3.39 -14.23
CA ALA A 33 -13.73 -2.66 -13.83
C ALA A 33 -12.66 -3.59 -13.27
N LEU A 34 -13.02 -4.55 -12.43
CA LEU A 34 -12.11 -5.55 -11.86
C LEU A 34 -11.49 -6.42 -12.97
N GLU A 35 -12.29 -6.91 -13.91
CA GLU A 35 -11.80 -7.68 -15.05
C GLU A 35 -10.81 -6.87 -15.89
N ARG A 36 -11.15 -5.63 -16.25
CA ARG A 36 -10.26 -4.76 -17.02
C ARG A 36 -8.97 -4.44 -16.26
N ALA A 37 -9.03 -4.24 -14.95
CA ALA A 37 -7.85 -3.98 -14.11
C ALA A 37 -6.90 -5.18 -14.14
N SER A 38 -7.40 -6.39 -13.97
CA SER A 38 -6.63 -7.63 -14.01
C SER A 38 -6.03 -7.89 -15.40
N LEU A 39 -6.77 -7.65 -16.48
CA LEU A 39 -6.28 -7.77 -17.86
C LEU A 39 -5.17 -6.75 -18.15
N HIS A 40 -5.29 -5.54 -17.61
CA HIS A 40 -4.30 -4.47 -17.79
C HIS A 40 -3.02 -4.69 -16.97
N ASN A 41 -3.17 -5.16 -15.74
CA ASN A 41 -2.06 -5.44 -14.84
C ASN A 41 -2.32 -6.75 -14.09
N ALA A 42 -1.60 -7.81 -14.45
CA ALA A 42 -1.77 -9.13 -13.84
C ALA A 42 -1.45 -9.16 -12.32
N TRP A 43 -0.81 -8.14 -11.76
CA TRP A 43 -0.66 -7.99 -10.30
C TRP A 43 -1.94 -7.50 -9.61
N PHE A 44 -2.92 -7.04 -10.38
CA PHE A 44 -4.22 -6.59 -9.90
C PHE A 44 -5.23 -7.74 -10.00
N ASP A 45 -4.93 -8.86 -9.33
CA ASP A 45 -5.89 -9.94 -9.23
C ASP A 45 -7.16 -9.48 -8.52
N ARG A 46 -8.23 -10.26 -8.70
CA ARG A 46 -9.54 -9.94 -8.15
C ARG A 46 -9.49 -9.78 -6.63
N ASP A 47 -8.82 -10.69 -5.94
CA ASP A 47 -8.80 -10.73 -4.47
C ASP A 47 -8.09 -9.51 -3.87
N ASN A 48 -6.95 -9.12 -4.43
CA ASN A 48 -6.23 -7.93 -4.00
C ASN A 48 -6.99 -6.63 -4.34
N CYS A 49 -7.64 -6.56 -5.51
CA CYS A 49 -8.49 -5.42 -5.84
C CYS A 49 -9.67 -5.29 -4.89
N LEU A 50 -10.37 -6.39 -4.60
CA LEU A 50 -11.49 -6.40 -3.66
C LEU A 50 -11.06 -6.05 -2.25
N PHE A 51 -9.92 -6.56 -1.79
CA PHE A 51 -9.36 -6.21 -0.48
C PHE A 51 -9.14 -4.69 -0.35
N ALA A 52 -8.51 -4.06 -1.35
CA ALA A 52 -8.29 -2.62 -1.35
C ALA A 52 -9.62 -1.83 -1.34
N LEU A 53 -10.60 -2.24 -2.17
CA LEU A 53 -11.90 -1.58 -2.24
C LEU A 53 -12.71 -1.75 -0.95
N GLN A 54 -12.67 -2.92 -0.34
CA GLN A 54 -13.33 -3.18 0.94
C GLN A 54 -12.73 -2.32 2.05
N HIS A 55 -11.42 -2.24 2.14
CA HIS A 55 -10.75 -1.37 3.10
C HIS A 55 -11.20 0.10 2.94
N TRP A 56 -11.24 0.63 1.72
CA TRP A 56 -11.75 1.97 1.48
C TRP A 56 -13.24 2.13 1.80
N ALA A 57 -14.06 1.11 1.52
CA ALA A 57 -15.46 1.13 1.93
C ALA A 57 -15.62 1.27 3.45
N GLU A 58 -14.75 0.64 4.23
CA GLU A 58 -14.75 0.72 5.69
C GLU A 58 -14.25 2.08 6.19
N CYS A 59 -13.22 2.65 5.56
CA CYS A 59 -12.68 3.96 5.93
C CYS A 59 -13.61 5.13 5.59
N LEU A 60 -14.38 5.06 4.51
CA LEU A 60 -15.22 6.15 4.02
C LEU A 60 -16.57 6.22 4.78
N THR A 61 -16.53 6.30 6.09
CA THR A 61 -17.71 6.57 6.91
C THR A 61 -17.75 8.02 7.38
N GLN A 62 -18.94 8.54 7.61
CA GLN A 62 -19.09 9.93 8.10
C GLN A 62 -18.31 10.13 9.40
N GLU A 63 -18.38 9.18 10.31
CA GLU A 63 -17.71 9.28 11.61
C GLU A 63 -16.17 9.33 11.44
N GLN A 64 -15.58 8.44 10.64
CA GLN A 64 -14.14 8.41 10.44
C GLN A 64 -13.63 9.64 9.72
N LEU A 65 -14.31 10.08 8.65
CA LEU A 65 -13.97 11.28 7.92
C LEU A 65 -14.06 12.54 8.78
N GLN A 66 -15.12 12.69 9.57
CA GLN A 66 -15.27 13.82 10.48
C GLN A 66 -14.21 13.81 11.59
N ARG A 67 -13.94 12.66 12.20
CA ARG A 67 -12.88 12.50 13.21
C ARG A 67 -11.52 12.90 12.65
N TRP A 68 -11.17 12.39 11.48
CA TRP A 68 -9.92 12.71 10.82
C TRP A 68 -9.79 14.20 10.51
N LEU A 69 -10.81 14.79 9.89
CA LEU A 69 -10.78 16.20 9.48
C LEU A 69 -10.96 17.20 10.64
N SER A 70 -11.38 16.76 11.82
CA SER A 70 -11.51 17.62 12.99
C SER A 70 -10.20 18.26 13.46
N ALA A 71 -9.06 17.66 13.08
CA ALA A 71 -7.72 18.20 13.38
C ALA A 71 -7.32 19.37 12.46
N TYR A 72 -8.09 19.66 11.39
CA TYR A 72 -7.72 20.61 10.35
C TYR A 72 -8.75 21.75 10.23
N SER A 73 -8.29 22.93 9.79
CA SER A 73 -9.14 24.06 9.43
C SER A 73 -8.87 24.47 7.98
N PHE A 74 -9.92 24.42 7.16
CA PHE A 74 -9.85 24.72 5.73
C PHE A 74 -10.58 26.04 5.37
N GLU A 75 -11.13 26.76 6.36
CA GLU A 75 -11.92 27.98 6.14
C GLU A 75 -11.06 29.09 5.52
N GLY A 76 -11.66 29.83 4.60
CA GLY A 76 -11.04 31.01 3.97
C GLY A 76 -9.91 30.75 3.01
N LYS A 77 -9.61 29.47 2.68
CA LYS A 77 -8.55 29.11 1.74
C LYS A 77 -9.07 29.10 0.30
N THR A 78 -8.32 29.70 -0.62
CA THR A 78 -8.58 29.59 -2.06
C THR A 78 -8.13 28.22 -2.55
N PRO A 79 -8.98 27.46 -3.29
CA PRO A 79 -8.61 26.17 -3.86
C PRO A 79 -7.37 26.27 -4.75
N LYS A 80 -6.37 25.43 -4.51
CA LYS A 80 -5.16 25.31 -5.31
C LYS A 80 -5.23 24.08 -6.22
N ARG A 81 -4.50 24.14 -7.32
CA ARG A 81 -4.31 22.98 -8.21
C ARG A 81 -3.10 22.19 -7.74
N VAL A 82 -3.33 20.97 -7.28
CA VAL A 82 -2.31 20.04 -6.79
C VAL A 82 -2.12 18.94 -7.84
N ALA A 83 -0.90 18.82 -8.36
CA ALA A 83 -0.54 17.71 -9.22
C ALA A 83 -0.32 16.44 -8.39
N LEU A 84 -0.94 15.34 -8.78
CA LEU A 84 -0.76 14.01 -8.19
C LEU A 84 -0.06 13.10 -9.22
N ILE A 85 1.17 12.70 -8.94
CA ILE A 85 1.87 11.68 -9.73
C ILE A 85 1.83 10.38 -8.95
N LEU A 86 0.96 9.47 -9.38
CA LEU A 86 0.61 8.29 -8.61
C LEU A 86 1.47 7.08 -8.99
N ALA A 87 1.79 6.25 -8.01
CA ALA A 87 2.27 4.90 -8.24
C ALA A 87 1.12 3.99 -8.73
N GLY A 88 1.45 2.81 -9.22
CA GLY A 88 0.47 1.81 -9.69
C GLY A 88 0.97 0.39 -9.44
N ASN A 89 1.73 0.20 -8.38
CA ASN A 89 2.26 -1.10 -7.97
C ASN A 89 1.23 -1.97 -7.23
N ILE A 90 0.28 -1.34 -6.54
CA ILE A 90 -0.83 -2.01 -5.83
C ILE A 90 -2.16 -1.29 -6.12
N PRO A 91 -3.30 -1.98 -6.03
CA PRO A 91 -4.61 -1.41 -6.27
C PRO A 91 -4.89 -0.21 -5.35
N MET A 92 -5.45 0.87 -5.92
CA MET A 92 -5.90 2.07 -5.18
C MET A 92 -4.82 2.81 -4.38
N VAL A 93 -3.53 2.60 -4.65
CA VAL A 93 -2.41 3.18 -3.88
C VAL A 93 -2.43 4.70 -3.80
N GLY A 94 -2.89 5.39 -4.84
CA GLY A 94 -2.97 6.85 -4.89
C GLY A 94 -4.29 7.44 -4.36
N PHE A 95 -5.22 6.62 -3.89
CA PHE A 95 -6.55 7.12 -3.49
C PHE A 95 -6.50 7.98 -2.22
N HIS A 96 -5.61 7.67 -1.27
CA HIS A 96 -5.45 8.49 -0.07
C HIS A 96 -5.00 9.92 -0.40
N ASP A 97 -3.99 10.07 -1.27
CA ASP A 97 -3.52 11.40 -1.69
C ASP A 97 -4.63 12.19 -2.41
N LEU A 98 -5.41 11.51 -3.26
CA LEU A 98 -6.58 12.13 -3.90
C LEU A 98 -7.61 12.58 -2.86
N LEU A 99 -7.91 11.74 -1.89
CA LEU A 99 -8.84 12.04 -0.80
C LEU A 99 -8.39 13.27 0.01
N CYS A 100 -7.10 13.33 0.39
CA CYS A 100 -6.51 14.49 1.08
C CYS A 100 -6.67 15.79 0.28
N VAL A 101 -6.30 15.77 -1.00
CA VAL A 101 -6.40 16.97 -1.86
C VAL A 101 -7.84 17.44 -2.00
N ILE A 102 -8.79 16.55 -2.23
CA ILE A 102 -10.20 16.95 -2.42
C ILE A 102 -10.83 17.42 -1.12
N LEU A 103 -10.63 16.73 -0.01
CA LEU A 103 -11.21 17.07 1.28
C LEU A 103 -10.61 18.35 1.87
N SER A 104 -9.33 18.65 1.60
CA SER A 104 -8.72 19.93 1.97
C SER A 104 -9.21 21.13 1.14
N GLY A 105 -10.10 20.91 0.18
CA GLY A 105 -10.69 22.00 -0.64
C GLY A 105 -9.95 22.25 -1.94
N ASN A 106 -8.88 21.57 -2.24
CA ASN A 106 -8.04 21.74 -3.42
C ASN A 106 -8.57 20.97 -4.64
N LYS A 107 -7.97 21.24 -5.81
CA LYS A 107 -8.24 20.56 -7.08
C LYS A 107 -7.09 19.62 -7.42
N ALA A 108 -7.40 18.39 -7.82
CA ALA A 108 -6.41 17.39 -8.21
C ALA A 108 -6.22 17.33 -9.72
N VAL A 109 -4.96 17.43 -10.17
CA VAL A 109 -4.55 17.13 -11.54
C VAL A 109 -3.77 15.81 -11.48
N VAL A 110 -4.44 14.71 -11.82
CA VAL A 110 -3.94 13.36 -11.58
C VAL A 110 -3.24 12.81 -12.80
N LYS A 111 -1.97 12.46 -12.63
CA LYS A 111 -1.20 11.68 -13.59
C LYS A 111 -1.10 10.25 -13.09
N LEU A 112 -1.88 9.37 -13.73
CA LEU A 112 -1.90 7.94 -13.40
C LEU A 112 -0.59 7.26 -13.79
N SER A 113 -0.26 6.22 -13.04
CA SER A 113 0.71 5.23 -13.51
C SER A 113 0.16 4.46 -14.71
N SER A 114 1.02 4.10 -15.65
CA SER A 114 0.65 3.18 -16.74
C SER A 114 0.22 1.80 -16.24
N HIS A 115 0.48 1.46 -15.00
CA HIS A 115 0.12 0.18 -14.37
C HIS A 115 -1.25 0.21 -13.67
N ASP A 116 -1.82 1.39 -13.40
CA ASP A 116 -3.17 1.55 -12.83
C ASP A 116 -3.92 2.68 -13.54
N THR A 117 -4.58 2.35 -14.63
CA THR A 117 -5.40 3.28 -15.41
C THR A 117 -6.89 2.95 -15.34
N VAL A 118 -7.29 2.00 -14.51
CA VAL A 118 -8.67 1.47 -14.48
C VAL A 118 -9.38 1.75 -13.16
N LEU A 119 -8.84 1.30 -12.02
CA LEU A 119 -9.58 1.32 -10.76
C LEU A 119 -9.83 2.72 -10.23
N LEU A 120 -8.80 3.55 -10.16
CA LEU A 120 -8.95 4.92 -9.65
C LEU A 120 -9.89 5.77 -10.53
N PRO A 121 -9.77 5.77 -11.87
CA PRO A 121 -10.76 6.43 -12.73
C PRO A 121 -12.19 5.92 -12.55
N PHE A 122 -12.39 4.60 -12.40
CA PHE A 122 -13.69 4.02 -12.12
C PHE A 122 -14.29 4.56 -10.80
N ILE A 123 -13.52 4.57 -9.73
CA ILE A 123 -13.98 5.09 -8.43
C ILE A 123 -14.29 6.59 -8.50
N VAL A 124 -13.51 7.37 -9.24
CA VAL A 124 -13.80 8.80 -9.47
C VAL A 124 -15.06 8.98 -10.31
N GLN A 125 -15.32 8.11 -11.29
CA GLN A 125 -16.57 8.12 -12.04
C GLN A 125 -17.77 7.88 -11.12
N GLU A 126 -17.72 6.85 -10.27
CA GLU A 126 -18.78 6.55 -9.29
C GLU A 126 -19.00 7.72 -8.32
N LEU A 127 -17.93 8.36 -7.86
CA LEU A 127 -18.00 9.56 -7.02
C LEU A 127 -18.65 10.74 -7.74
N THR A 128 -18.35 10.93 -9.03
CA THR A 128 -18.91 11.99 -9.86
C THR A 128 -20.39 11.74 -10.17
N GLU A 129 -20.81 10.48 -10.31
CA GLU A 129 -22.24 10.15 -10.42
C GLU A 129 -23.02 10.48 -9.13
N ILE A 130 -22.40 10.29 -7.96
CA ILE A 130 -23.00 10.63 -6.66
C ILE A 130 -23.06 12.15 -6.47
N ALA A 131 -21.98 12.85 -6.83
CA ALA A 131 -21.79 14.28 -6.59
C ALA A 131 -21.09 14.92 -7.80
N PRO A 132 -21.86 15.34 -8.84
CA PRO A 132 -21.29 15.90 -10.08
C PRO A 132 -20.34 17.07 -9.87
N GLU A 133 -20.59 17.88 -8.85
CA GLU A 133 -19.74 19.02 -8.49
C GLU A 133 -18.32 18.63 -8.08
N ILE A 134 -18.09 17.40 -7.60
CA ILE A 134 -16.74 16.92 -7.27
C ILE A 134 -15.92 16.63 -8.54
N GLY A 135 -16.58 16.25 -9.62
CA GLY A 135 -15.91 16.06 -10.92
C GLY A 135 -15.15 17.29 -11.40
N GLU A 136 -15.58 18.50 -11.02
CA GLU A 136 -14.88 19.76 -11.35
C GLU A 136 -13.56 19.95 -10.57
N PHE A 137 -13.35 19.15 -9.52
CA PHE A 137 -12.14 19.20 -8.69
C PHE A 137 -11.10 18.14 -9.11
N ILE A 138 -11.44 17.21 -10.00
CA ILE A 138 -10.57 16.10 -10.37
C ILE A 138 -10.40 16.07 -11.89
N SER A 139 -9.17 16.11 -12.36
CA SER A 139 -8.85 15.96 -13.77
C SER A 139 -7.74 14.94 -13.94
N PHE A 140 -7.87 14.05 -14.93
CA PHE A 140 -6.84 13.10 -15.31
C PHE A 140 -6.06 13.62 -16.52
N THR A 141 -4.75 13.39 -16.54
CA THR A 141 -3.90 13.73 -17.68
C THR A 141 -2.87 12.64 -17.96
N GLN A 142 -2.61 12.39 -19.23
CA GLN A 142 -1.47 11.58 -19.70
C GLN A 142 -0.31 12.46 -20.18
N GLU A 143 -0.57 13.74 -20.40
CA GLU A 143 0.39 14.70 -20.90
C GLU A 143 1.35 15.20 -19.80
N ARG A 144 2.24 16.10 -20.21
CA ARG A 144 3.10 16.82 -19.26
C ARG A 144 2.25 17.66 -18.33
N LEU A 145 2.51 17.53 -17.02
CA LEU A 145 1.85 18.37 -16.02
C LEU A 145 2.22 19.83 -16.19
N THR A 146 1.20 20.66 -16.35
CA THR A 146 1.28 22.11 -16.46
C THR A 146 0.24 22.71 -15.53
N ASP A 147 0.42 23.98 -15.16
CA ASP A 147 -0.57 24.73 -14.42
C ASP A 147 -1.01 24.05 -13.11
N PHE A 148 -0.07 23.85 -12.18
CA PHE A 148 -0.29 23.40 -10.81
C PHE A 148 0.55 24.24 -9.85
N GLU A 149 0.12 24.33 -8.60
CA GLU A 149 0.73 25.17 -7.56
C GLU A 149 1.50 24.33 -6.53
N ALA A 150 1.13 23.08 -6.35
CA ALA A 150 1.80 22.12 -5.48
C ALA A 150 1.80 20.73 -6.13
N VAL A 151 2.65 19.82 -5.66
CA VAL A 151 2.74 18.46 -6.20
C VAL A 151 2.93 17.44 -5.08
N ILE A 152 2.23 16.31 -5.22
CA ILE A 152 2.48 15.09 -4.46
C ILE A 152 2.90 14.03 -5.50
N ALA A 153 4.10 13.50 -5.35
CA ALA A 153 4.65 12.56 -6.31
C ALA A 153 5.21 11.32 -5.61
N THR A 154 4.82 10.15 -6.09
CA THR A 154 5.31 8.87 -5.61
C THR A 154 6.17 8.20 -6.68
N GLY A 155 7.36 7.78 -6.33
CA GLY A 155 8.27 7.15 -7.28
C GLY A 155 9.39 6.34 -6.62
N SER A 156 10.12 5.60 -7.44
CA SER A 156 11.36 4.94 -7.00
C SER A 156 12.39 5.96 -6.50
N ASN A 157 13.38 5.53 -5.74
CA ASN A 157 14.45 6.41 -5.26
C ASN A 157 15.15 7.17 -6.40
N ASN A 158 15.32 6.56 -7.57
CA ASN A 158 15.86 7.24 -8.73
C ASN A 158 14.89 8.29 -9.29
N THR A 159 13.61 7.95 -9.42
CA THR A 159 12.58 8.87 -9.90
C THR A 159 12.38 10.04 -8.93
N ALA A 160 12.45 9.81 -7.62
CA ALA A 160 12.32 10.85 -6.60
C ALA A 160 13.38 11.96 -6.77
N ARG A 161 14.62 11.61 -7.08
CA ARG A 161 15.70 12.60 -7.34
C ARG A 161 15.34 13.52 -8.51
N TYR A 162 14.75 12.98 -9.59
CA TYR A 162 14.28 13.79 -10.70
C TYR A 162 13.11 14.68 -10.29
N PHE A 163 12.18 14.18 -9.50
CA PHE A 163 11.05 14.97 -8.98
C PHE A 163 11.52 16.10 -8.10
N GLU A 164 12.46 15.89 -7.20
CA GLU A 164 13.06 16.93 -6.37
C GLU A 164 13.68 18.05 -7.21
N TYR A 165 14.38 17.70 -8.26
CA TYR A 165 14.94 18.68 -9.18
C TYR A 165 13.85 19.44 -9.96
N TYR A 166 12.89 18.75 -10.56
CA TYR A 166 11.88 19.36 -11.39
C TYR A 166 10.88 20.21 -10.59
N PHE A 167 10.60 19.85 -9.35
CA PHE A 167 9.60 20.50 -8.52
C PHE A 167 10.19 21.38 -7.41
N ALA A 168 11.50 21.60 -7.38
CA ALA A 168 12.20 22.41 -6.37
C ALA A 168 11.62 23.83 -6.19
N GLY A 169 11.03 24.41 -7.23
CA GLY A 169 10.43 25.75 -7.21
C GLY A 169 8.97 25.81 -6.71
N LYS A 170 8.39 24.68 -6.27
CA LYS A 170 6.99 24.59 -5.84
C LYS A 170 6.90 23.79 -4.53
N PRO A 171 5.88 24.05 -3.69
CA PRO A 171 5.57 23.17 -2.58
C PRO A 171 5.38 21.73 -3.09
N HIS A 172 6.05 20.78 -2.45
CA HIS A 172 5.99 19.39 -2.88
C HIS A 172 6.11 18.40 -1.74
N ILE A 173 5.46 17.25 -1.91
CA ILE A 173 5.65 16.04 -1.14
C ILE A 173 6.15 14.99 -2.13
N ILE A 174 7.37 14.51 -1.95
CA ILE A 174 7.96 13.47 -2.80
C ILE A 174 8.16 12.22 -1.96
N ARG A 175 7.36 11.21 -2.25
CA ARG A 175 7.39 9.92 -1.57
C ARG A 175 8.42 9.02 -2.24
N ARG A 176 9.34 8.50 -1.43
CA ARG A 176 10.38 7.57 -1.84
C ARG A 176 10.00 6.14 -1.49
N ASN A 177 10.73 5.17 -2.03
CA ASN A 177 10.59 3.80 -1.59
C ASN A 177 10.99 3.65 -0.13
N ARG A 178 10.09 3.08 0.65
CA ARG A 178 10.33 2.60 2.01
C ARG A 178 10.03 1.12 2.09
N ASN A 179 10.49 0.47 3.14
CA ASN A 179 10.32 -0.95 3.34
C ASN A 179 9.65 -1.21 4.67
N SER A 180 8.99 -2.33 4.80
CA SER A 180 8.47 -2.76 6.09
C SER A 180 9.21 -3.98 6.60
N VAL A 181 9.36 -4.05 7.91
CA VAL A 181 10.09 -5.11 8.58
C VAL A 181 9.24 -5.73 9.67
N ALA A 182 9.49 -7.00 9.99
CA ALA A 182 8.89 -7.64 11.14
C ALA A 182 9.99 -8.07 12.14
N ILE A 183 9.70 -7.88 13.41
CA ILE A 183 10.55 -8.33 14.52
C ILE A 183 9.87 -9.53 15.16
N LEU A 184 10.49 -10.69 15.07
CA LEU A 184 10.08 -11.92 15.74
C LEU A 184 10.91 -12.12 16.99
N THR A 185 10.27 -12.61 18.03
CA THR A 185 10.89 -12.88 19.34
C THR A 185 11.14 -14.37 19.59
N GLY A 186 10.57 -15.22 18.70
CA GLY A 186 10.55 -16.67 18.88
C GLY A 186 9.44 -17.18 19.79
N LYS A 187 8.53 -16.29 20.21
CA LYS A 187 7.38 -16.62 21.09
C LYS A 187 6.04 -16.45 20.38
N GLU A 188 6.05 -16.12 19.10
CA GLU A 188 4.85 -15.90 18.32
C GLU A 188 4.02 -17.17 18.23
N THR A 189 2.72 -17.01 18.42
CA THR A 189 1.77 -18.11 18.22
C THR A 189 1.64 -18.46 16.73
N PRO A 190 1.23 -19.66 16.35
CA PRO A 190 0.94 -20.01 14.96
C PRO A 190 -0.05 -19.05 14.28
N LYS A 191 -1.01 -18.50 15.04
CA LYS A 191 -1.98 -17.52 14.55
C LYS A 191 -1.33 -16.17 14.25
N GLU A 192 -0.36 -15.72 15.02
CA GLU A 192 0.37 -14.48 14.77
C GLU A 192 1.28 -14.63 13.54
N LEU A 193 1.98 -15.76 13.43
CA LEU A 193 2.80 -16.07 12.25
C LEU A 193 1.95 -16.20 10.98
N TYR A 194 0.76 -16.82 11.05
CA TYR A 194 -0.19 -16.84 9.94
C TYR A 194 -0.61 -15.41 9.53
N ARG A 195 -0.92 -14.56 10.51
CA ARG A 195 -1.29 -13.15 10.23
C ARG A 195 -0.12 -12.36 9.61
N LEU A 196 1.12 -12.63 10.03
CA LEU A 196 2.29 -12.05 9.39
C LEU A 196 2.35 -12.40 7.90
N GLY A 197 1.81 -13.54 7.49
CA GLY A 197 1.64 -13.88 6.08
C GLY A 197 0.85 -12.84 5.30
N GLU A 198 -0.21 -12.24 5.89
CA GLU A 198 -0.94 -11.13 5.26
C GLU A 198 -0.03 -9.91 5.04
N ASP A 199 0.81 -9.59 6.01
CA ASP A 199 1.75 -8.46 5.89
C ASP A 199 2.84 -8.71 4.82
N ILE A 200 3.17 -9.96 4.55
CA ILE A 200 4.19 -10.36 3.56
C ILE A 200 3.59 -10.49 2.16
N PHE A 201 2.46 -11.20 2.03
CA PHE A 201 1.96 -11.72 0.76
C PHE A 201 0.85 -10.89 0.12
N ARG A 202 0.12 -10.08 0.90
CA ARG A 202 -0.89 -9.19 0.34
C ARG A 202 -0.26 -8.31 -0.73
N TYR A 203 -0.94 -8.17 -1.87
CA TYR A 203 -0.41 -7.51 -3.06
C TYR A 203 0.91 -8.10 -3.56
N PHE A 204 1.14 -9.40 -3.33
CA PHE A 204 2.37 -10.11 -3.74
C PHE A 204 3.66 -9.50 -3.18
N GLY A 205 3.59 -8.79 -2.06
CA GLY A 205 4.73 -8.09 -1.47
C GLY A 205 5.16 -6.80 -2.19
N LEU A 206 4.32 -6.26 -3.09
CA LEU A 206 4.68 -5.10 -3.93
C LEU A 206 4.50 -3.74 -3.24
N GLY A 207 3.81 -3.67 -2.13
CA GLY A 207 3.56 -2.41 -1.40
C GLY A 207 4.73 -2.04 -0.48
N CYS A 208 4.92 -0.73 -0.22
CA CYS A 208 5.90 -0.28 0.77
C CYS A 208 5.55 -0.75 2.21
N ARG A 209 4.29 -1.09 2.46
CA ARG A 209 3.80 -1.66 3.72
C ARG A 209 3.94 -3.18 3.79
N SER A 210 4.32 -3.84 2.69
CA SER A 210 4.59 -5.27 2.69
C SER A 210 5.92 -5.55 3.39
N VAL A 211 5.90 -6.53 4.31
CA VAL A 211 7.10 -6.94 5.05
C VAL A 211 8.06 -7.62 4.08
N SER A 212 9.24 -7.03 3.93
CA SER A 212 10.33 -7.51 3.05
C SER A 212 11.55 -8.03 3.82
N LYS A 213 11.56 -7.86 5.16
CA LYS A 213 12.64 -8.35 6.02
C LYS A 213 12.14 -8.77 7.38
N LEU A 214 12.69 -9.88 7.89
CA LEU A 214 12.51 -10.35 9.27
C LEU A 214 13.76 -10.07 10.09
N PHE A 215 13.58 -9.59 11.31
CA PHE A 215 14.58 -9.66 12.36
C PHE A 215 14.20 -10.79 13.32
N VAL A 216 15.14 -11.71 13.55
CA VAL A 216 14.89 -12.91 14.35
C VAL A 216 16.00 -13.11 15.40
N PRO A 217 15.72 -13.73 16.56
CA PRO A 217 16.75 -14.11 17.50
C PRO A 217 17.85 -14.96 16.87
N ARG A 218 19.07 -14.96 17.44
CA ARG A 218 20.21 -15.70 16.91
C ARG A 218 19.89 -17.18 16.60
N ASP A 219 19.19 -17.85 17.50
CA ASP A 219 18.90 -19.29 17.42
C ASP A 219 17.45 -19.56 16.92
N TYR A 220 16.88 -18.62 16.15
CA TYR A 220 15.50 -18.74 15.66
C TYR A 220 15.36 -19.93 14.71
N ASP A 221 14.36 -20.80 15.00
CA ASP A 221 13.94 -21.88 14.12
C ASP A 221 12.82 -21.39 13.19
N PHE A 222 13.05 -21.48 11.87
CA PHE A 222 12.08 -21.08 10.86
C PHE A 222 10.98 -22.12 10.58
N ALA A 223 11.08 -23.35 11.11
CA ALA A 223 10.08 -24.39 10.84
C ALA A 223 8.66 -23.95 11.25
N PRO A 224 8.41 -23.40 12.46
CA PRO A 224 7.08 -22.90 12.84
C PRO A 224 6.57 -21.76 11.94
N PHE A 225 7.47 -20.90 11.47
CA PHE A 225 7.11 -19.84 10.52
C PHE A 225 6.64 -20.43 9.19
N PHE A 226 7.39 -21.35 8.60
CA PHE A 226 7.00 -21.98 7.35
C PHE A 226 5.69 -22.78 7.45
N GLU A 227 5.47 -23.48 8.57
CA GLU A 227 4.20 -24.17 8.83
C GLU A 227 3.03 -23.20 8.87
N ALA A 228 3.17 -22.09 9.60
CA ALA A 228 2.10 -21.12 9.78
C ALA A 228 1.71 -20.41 8.48
N ILE A 229 2.67 -20.12 7.60
CA ILE A 229 2.42 -19.44 6.32
C ILE A 229 2.04 -20.39 5.18
N TYR A 230 2.08 -21.72 5.40
CA TYR A 230 1.77 -22.70 4.35
C TYR A 230 0.41 -22.49 3.64
N PRO A 231 -0.66 -22.01 4.30
CA PRO A 231 -1.92 -21.70 3.60
C PRO A 231 -1.79 -20.69 2.44
N TYR A 232 -0.72 -19.90 2.38
CA TYR A 232 -0.43 -18.98 1.27
C TYR A 232 0.20 -19.64 0.05
N HIS A 233 0.35 -20.98 0.03
CA HIS A 233 0.91 -21.71 -1.12
C HIS A 233 0.13 -21.51 -2.43
N THR A 234 -1.13 -21.07 -2.35
CA THR A 234 -1.95 -20.69 -3.52
C THR A 234 -1.34 -19.56 -4.36
N LEU A 235 -0.34 -18.84 -3.83
CA LEU A 235 0.48 -17.89 -4.61
C LEU A 235 1.18 -18.55 -5.80
N LEU A 236 1.41 -19.88 -5.76
CA LEU A 236 1.93 -20.65 -6.89
C LEU A 236 1.01 -20.65 -8.11
N ASP A 237 -0.28 -20.41 -7.93
CA ASP A 237 -1.25 -20.32 -9.04
C ASP A 237 -1.10 -19.00 -9.81
N HIS A 238 -0.39 -18.01 -9.24
CA HIS A 238 -0.15 -16.73 -9.89
C HIS A 238 1.15 -16.76 -10.71
N GLN A 239 1.01 -16.78 -12.04
CA GLN A 239 2.12 -16.97 -12.98
C GLN A 239 3.30 -15.99 -12.80
N LYS A 240 3.01 -14.71 -12.56
CA LYS A 240 4.08 -13.73 -12.32
C LYS A 240 4.80 -13.96 -11.00
N TYR A 241 4.09 -14.41 -9.96
CA TYR A 241 4.70 -14.69 -8.67
C TYR A 241 5.67 -15.87 -8.76
N ILE A 242 5.21 -16.98 -9.33
CA ILE A 242 6.07 -18.18 -9.48
C ILE A 242 7.27 -17.93 -10.40
N ASN A 243 7.09 -17.15 -11.47
CA ASN A 243 8.22 -16.77 -12.33
C ASN A 243 9.29 -15.96 -11.55
N ASN A 244 8.89 -15.08 -10.62
CA ASN A 244 9.83 -14.36 -9.77
C ASN A 244 10.50 -15.29 -8.74
N TYR A 245 9.74 -16.23 -8.15
CA TYR A 245 10.29 -17.22 -7.25
C TYR A 245 11.39 -18.05 -7.95
N ASP A 246 11.09 -18.63 -9.10
CA ASP A 246 12.02 -19.46 -9.87
C ASP A 246 13.26 -18.67 -10.31
N TYR A 247 13.06 -17.45 -10.79
CA TYR A 247 14.15 -16.55 -11.19
C TYR A 247 15.07 -16.23 -10.02
N ASN A 248 14.53 -15.78 -8.89
CA ASN A 248 15.33 -15.41 -7.72
C ASN A 248 16.04 -16.64 -7.13
N LYS A 249 15.37 -17.81 -7.09
CA LYS A 249 15.98 -19.07 -6.66
C LYS A 249 17.17 -19.42 -7.53
N ALA A 250 17.02 -19.38 -8.85
CA ALA A 250 18.11 -19.65 -9.77
C ALA A 250 19.31 -18.70 -9.57
N VAL A 251 19.05 -17.38 -9.45
CA VAL A 251 20.09 -16.35 -9.24
C VAL A 251 20.85 -16.61 -7.94
N TYR A 252 20.17 -16.91 -6.85
CA TYR A 252 20.82 -17.14 -5.56
C TYR A 252 21.58 -18.46 -5.53
N LEU A 253 21.05 -19.53 -6.12
CA LEU A 253 21.75 -20.81 -6.22
C LEU A 253 23.02 -20.70 -7.07
N MET A 254 22.97 -19.97 -8.20
CA MET A 254 24.15 -19.71 -9.01
C MET A 254 25.23 -18.89 -8.27
N SER A 255 24.79 -18.04 -7.34
CA SER A 255 25.69 -17.26 -6.48
C SER A 255 26.12 -17.99 -5.22
N LEU A 256 25.76 -19.28 -5.08
CA LEU A 256 26.04 -20.14 -3.91
C LEU A 256 25.56 -19.52 -2.58
N CYS A 257 24.49 -18.71 -2.62
CA CYS A 257 23.91 -18.13 -1.42
C CYS A 257 23.13 -19.21 -0.64
N PRO A 258 23.34 -19.37 0.68
CA PRO A 258 22.48 -20.20 1.51
C PRO A 258 21.04 -19.69 1.46
N LEU A 259 20.08 -20.58 1.26
CA LEU A 259 18.65 -20.29 1.23
C LEU A 259 17.90 -21.28 2.11
N LEU A 260 16.84 -20.76 2.75
CA LEU A 260 15.75 -21.58 3.27
C LEU A 260 14.53 -21.35 2.37
N GLU A 261 13.71 -22.40 2.16
CA GLU A 261 12.55 -22.29 1.28
C GLU A 261 11.44 -23.26 1.66
N ASN A 262 10.20 -22.95 1.27
CA ASN A 262 9.04 -23.82 1.46
C ASN A 262 8.29 -24.10 0.14
N GLY A 263 8.91 -23.85 -1.01
CA GLY A 263 8.36 -24.08 -2.33
C GLY A 263 7.70 -22.84 -2.96
N PHE A 264 7.36 -21.80 -2.19
CA PHE A 264 6.78 -20.55 -2.71
C PHE A 264 7.40 -19.27 -2.12
N LEU A 265 8.23 -19.38 -1.09
CA LEU A 265 8.97 -18.28 -0.49
C LEU A 265 10.42 -18.66 -0.26
N LEU A 266 11.34 -17.76 -0.61
CA LEU A 266 12.75 -17.86 -0.31
C LEU A 266 13.09 -17.01 0.90
N LEU A 267 13.83 -17.54 1.87
CA LEU A 267 14.44 -16.78 2.93
C LEU A 267 15.94 -16.69 2.69
N LYS A 268 16.47 -15.46 2.71
CA LYS A 268 17.90 -15.19 2.52
C LYS A 268 18.42 -14.29 3.63
N GLU A 269 19.54 -14.65 4.23
CA GLU A 269 20.21 -13.76 5.16
C GLU A 269 20.83 -12.57 4.40
N ASP A 270 20.40 -11.35 4.72
CA ASP A 270 20.86 -10.14 4.04
C ASP A 270 20.62 -8.90 4.92
N GLU A 271 21.56 -7.97 4.91
CA GLU A 271 21.45 -6.70 5.67
C GLU A 271 20.48 -5.70 5.02
N LYS A 272 20.21 -5.84 3.73
CA LYS A 272 19.29 -4.94 3.00
C LYS A 272 17.86 -5.07 3.50
N TYR A 273 17.09 -3.98 3.34
CA TYR A 273 15.67 -3.97 3.66
C TYR A 273 14.80 -4.50 2.51
N ALA A 274 15.11 -4.09 1.28
CA ALA A 274 14.29 -4.42 0.11
C ALA A 274 14.64 -5.81 -0.44
N SER A 275 13.78 -6.78 -0.23
CA SER A 275 13.85 -8.08 -0.90
C SER A 275 13.05 -8.08 -2.21
N PRO A 276 13.42 -8.88 -3.20
CA PRO A 276 12.62 -9.07 -4.41
C PRO A 276 11.36 -9.90 -4.12
N ILE A 277 10.42 -9.91 -5.07
CA ILE A 277 9.19 -10.71 -5.00
C ILE A 277 9.53 -12.18 -4.72
N ALA A 278 8.70 -12.84 -3.93
CA ALA A 278 8.85 -14.23 -3.48
C ALA A 278 10.14 -14.49 -2.67
N THR A 279 10.78 -13.43 -2.22
CA THR A 279 11.94 -13.51 -1.32
C THR A 279 11.68 -12.65 -0.09
N LEU A 280 12.07 -13.14 1.07
CA LEU A 280 12.04 -12.40 2.31
C LEU A 280 13.44 -12.41 2.89
N PHE A 281 14.02 -11.25 3.15
CA PHE A 281 15.31 -11.17 3.81
C PHE A 281 15.16 -11.43 5.30
N TYR A 282 16.19 -11.94 5.94
CA TYR A 282 16.24 -11.99 7.40
C TYR A 282 17.61 -11.59 7.93
N GLU A 283 17.63 -11.14 9.17
CA GLU A 283 18.82 -10.80 9.91
C GLU A 283 18.65 -11.28 11.36
N ARG A 284 19.72 -11.81 11.95
CA ARG A 284 19.72 -12.30 13.31
C ARG A 284 20.14 -11.22 14.27
N TYR A 285 19.43 -11.07 15.38
CA TYR A 285 19.78 -10.13 16.43
C TYR A 285 20.07 -10.83 17.76
N ASP A 286 20.92 -10.23 18.57
CA ASP A 286 21.26 -10.71 19.93
C ASP A 286 20.50 -9.94 21.01
N ASP A 287 20.26 -8.64 20.80
CA ASP A 287 19.62 -7.76 21.76
C ASP A 287 18.56 -6.90 21.07
N LEU A 288 17.34 -7.02 21.56
CA LEU A 288 16.17 -6.30 21.01
C LEU A 288 16.29 -4.78 21.22
N THR A 289 16.93 -4.35 22.31
CA THR A 289 17.13 -2.91 22.60
C THR A 289 18.06 -2.27 21.58
N ILE A 290 19.14 -2.97 21.24
CA ILE A 290 20.12 -2.52 20.23
C ILE A 290 19.44 -2.48 18.85
N LEU A 291 18.65 -3.50 18.52
CA LEU A 291 17.88 -3.54 17.27
C LEU A 291 16.90 -2.36 17.20
N SER A 292 16.13 -2.12 18.26
CA SER A 292 15.17 -1.00 18.31
C SER A 292 15.84 0.36 18.12
N GLN A 293 17.00 0.58 18.75
CA GLN A 293 17.78 1.81 18.58
C GLN A 293 18.29 1.97 17.14
N ARG A 294 18.66 0.87 16.46
CA ARG A 294 19.05 0.89 15.06
C ARG A 294 17.87 1.27 14.16
N LEU A 295 16.73 0.61 14.34
CA LEU A 295 15.53 0.87 13.54
C LEU A 295 15.01 2.30 13.71
N GLU A 296 15.12 2.87 14.91
CA GLU A 296 14.77 4.28 15.13
C GLU A 296 15.72 5.23 14.38
N LYS A 297 17.00 4.95 14.32
CA LYS A 297 17.97 5.74 13.51
C LYS A 297 17.71 5.62 12.00
N GLU A 298 17.19 4.46 11.57
CA GLU A 298 16.92 4.14 10.17
C GLU A 298 15.42 4.35 9.81
N ARG A 299 14.67 5.04 10.66
CA ARG A 299 13.21 5.23 10.52
C ARG A 299 12.80 5.79 9.15
N GLU A 300 13.61 6.65 8.54
CA GLU A 300 13.34 7.20 7.21
C GLU A 300 13.33 6.14 6.09
N LEU A 301 13.94 4.98 6.31
CA LEU A 301 13.96 3.87 5.36
C LEU A 301 12.76 2.93 5.55
N LEU A 302 12.02 3.09 6.66
CA LEU A 302 10.98 2.17 7.09
C LEU A 302 9.59 2.80 6.95
N GLN A 303 8.64 2.02 6.45
CA GLN A 303 7.22 2.38 6.43
C GLN A 303 6.48 1.79 7.63
N CYS A 304 6.72 0.51 7.92
CA CYS A 304 6.13 -0.18 9.05
C CYS A 304 7.17 -1.02 9.78
N VAL A 305 7.05 -1.07 11.10
CA VAL A 305 7.69 -2.09 11.94
C VAL A 305 6.57 -2.94 12.52
N VAL A 306 6.60 -4.24 12.24
CA VAL A 306 5.57 -5.21 12.66
C VAL A 306 6.11 -6.05 13.80
N GLY A 307 5.30 -6.34 14.78
CA GLY A 307 5.73 -7.17 15.90
C GLY A 307 4.65 -7.43 16.92
N SER A 308 5.02 -8.17 17.96
CA SER A 308 4.17 -8.39 19.12
C SER A 308 4.00 -7.11 19.94
N LYS A 309 3.07 -7.12 20.88
CA LYS A 309 2.84 -5.99 21.81
C LYS A 309 4.05 -5.64 22.69
N GLU A 310 5.05 -6.52 22.74
CA GLU A 310 6.30 -6.28 23.50
C GLU A 310 7.22 -5.30 22.74
N ILE A 311 7.00 -5.11 21.43
CA ILE A 311 7.77 -4.18 20.60
C ILE A 311 7.07 -2.82 20.62
N PRO A 312 7.69 -1.76 21.15
CA PRO A 312 7.08 -0.44 21.20
C PRO A 312 6.73 0.07 19.79
N GLU A 313 5.57 0.68 19.67
CA GLU A 313 5.06 1.28 18.42
C GLU A 313 4.93 0.31 17.22
N ALA A 314 5.14 -1.00 17.42
CA ALA A 314 4.97 -1.96 16.34
C ALA A 314 3.51 -2.11 15.95
N ILE A 315 3.27 -2.23 14.64
CA ILE A 315 1.97 -2.61 14.09
C ILE A 315 1.73 -4.09 14.40
N PRO A 316 0.56 -4.47 14.92
CA PRO A 316 0.24 -5.87 15.15
C PRO A 316 0.27 -6.69 13.85
N PHE A 317 0.65 -7.96 13.94
CA PHE A 317 0.67 -8.88 12.80
C PHE A 317 -0.65 -8.91 12.03
N GLY A 318 -0.59 -8.82 10.72
CA GLY A 318 -1.73 -8.83 9.79
C GLY A 318 -2.45 -7.48 9.67
N GLN A 319 -1.82 -6.37 10.07
CA GLN A 319 -2.46 -5.05 10.06
C GLN A 319 -1.76 -4.01 9.17
N THR A 320 -0.67 -4.36 8.51
CA THR A 320 0.05 -3.37 7.69
C THR A 320 -0.75 -2.89 6.48
N GLN A 321 -1.63 -3.75 5.93
CA GLN A 321 -2.35 -3.48 4.69
C GLN A 321 -3.72 -2.81 4.91
N VAL A 322 -4.04 -2.45 6.15
CA VAL A 322 -5.29 -1.76 6.53
C VAL A 322 -4.99 -0.45 7.30
N PRO A 323 -4.26 0.50 6.68
CA PRO A 323 -3.90 1.75 7.32
C PRO A 323 -5.13 2.60 7.64
N SER A 324 -5.13 3.32 8.77
CA SER A 324 -6.16 4.30 9.08
C SER A 324 -6.03 5.55 8.19
N LEU A 325 -7.04 6.43 8.19
CA LEU A 325 -7.00 7.71 7.47
C LEU A 325 -5.89 8.65 7.96
N THR A 326 -5.43 8.48 9.21
CA THR A 326 -4.33 9.26 9.81
C THR A 326 -2.96 8.62 9.62
N ASP A 327 -2.88 7.44 8.99
CA ASP A 327 -1.65 6.72 8.76
C ASP A 327 -1.07 7.13 7.39
N TYR A 328 -0.52 8.33 7.35
CA TYR A 328 0.02 8.92 6.13
C TYR A 328 1.23 8.15 5.61
N ALA A 329 1.32 8.03 4.30
CA ALA A 329 2.52 7.48 3.69
C ALA A 329 3.75 8.33 4.09
N ASP A 330 4.85 7.66 4.40
CA ASP A 330 6.09 8.27 4.89
C ASP A 330 5.95 9.06 6.21
N GLY A 331 4.83 8.92 6.93
CA GLY A 331 4.54 9.71 8.13
C GLY A 331 4.40 11.22 7.85
N VAL A 332 4.23 11.61 6.59
CA VAL A 332 4.07 13.01 6.19
C VAL A 332 2.59 13.34 6.08
N ASP A 333 2.12 14.22 6.96
CA ASP A 333 0.77 14.76 6.92
C ASP A 333 0.53 15.49 5.58
N THR A 334 -0.49 15.04 4.85
CA THR A 334 -0.70 15.40 3.43
C THR A 334 -1.73 16.48 3.25
#